data_fb5931ba9122d3e689bd481a65403b33
#
_entry.id   fb5931ba9122d3e689bd481a65403b33
#
_cell.length_a   1.000
_cell.length_b   1.000
_cell.length_c   1.000
_cell.angle_alpha   90.00
_cell.angle_beta   90.00
_cell.angle_gamma   90.00
#
_symmetry.space_group_name_H-M   'P 1'
#
loop_
_entity.id
_entity.type
_entity.pdbx_description
1 polymer ?
#
loop_
_entity_poly.entity_id
_entity_poly.type
_entity_poly.pdbx_seq_one_letter_code
_entity_poly.pdbx_strand_id
1 'polypeptide(L)'
;METILTINNLTKKFGFLTAVKDLSFTINKGNVYGILGPNGSGKSTTLGIVLNVVNKTSGDFHWFDGNTSTHDALKKVGAIIERPNFYPYMTAYQNLKLVCKIKGVPFSKIDEKLELVKLLDRKDSKFQTFSLGMKQRLAIASALLNDPEILILDEPTNGLDPQGIHQIRSLIQLIASQGTTILLASHLLDEVEKVCTHVVILRKGEKLYSGPVDEMISSHGFLELKAEDTNNLMAFLESKKMFGKIKVEDGLITAFLDEPMDAKSVNKLLFDNGIVLTHLVKRKESLEEQFLQLTDN
;
A
#
# COMPACT_ATOMS: atom_id res chain seq x y z
N MET A 1 -13.34 13.02 10.67
CA MET A 1 -13.19 12.30 9.39
C MET A 1 -14.20 11.18 9.36
N GLU A 2 -14.85 10.94 8.22
CA GLU A 2 -15.83 9.85 8.07
C GLU A 2 -15.09 8.50 8.03
N THR A 3 -15.49 7.56 8.89
CA THR A 3 -14.89 6.23 8.99
C THR A 3 -15.55 5.25 8.02
N ILE A 4 -14.76 4.53 7.25
CA ILE A 4 -15.24 3.49 6.32
C ILE A 4 -15.19 2.10 6.95
N LEU A 5 -14.11 1.77 7.66
CA LEU A 5 -13.94 0.46 8.29
C LEU A 5 -13.19 0.63 9.62
N THR A 6 -13.73 0.04 10.68
CA THR A 6 -13.05 -0.11 11.97
C THR A 6 -12.88 -1.59 12.29
N ILE A 7 -11.68 -1.98 12.66
CA ILE A 7 -11.33 -3.34 13.10
C ILE A 7 -10.88 -3.24 14.56
N ASN A 8 -11.47 -4.08 15.43
CA ASN A 8 -11.22 -4.08 16.87
C ASN A 8 -10.83 -5.47 17.36
N ASN A 9 -9.59 -5.63 17.82
CA ASN A 9 -9.03 -6.86 18.41
C ASN A 9 -9.34 -8.12 17.59
N LEU A 10 -9.31 -7.99 16.26
CA LEU A 10 -9.66 -9.06 15.33
C LEU A 10 -8.67 -10.21 15.43
N THR A 11 -9.18 -11.41 15.64
CA THR A 11 -8.37 -12.63 15.73
C THR A 11 -8.92 -13.72 14.83
N LYS A 12 -8.03 -14.41 14.12
CA LYS A 12 -8.36 -15.60 13.34
C LYS A 12 -7.38 -16.71 13.60
N LYS A 13 -7.94 -17.87 13.98
CA LYS A 13 -7.21 -19.13 14.14
C LYS A 13 -7.70 -20.17 13.13
N PHE A 14 -6.78 -20.90 12.53
CA PHE A 14 -7.01 -22.10 11.74
C PHE A 14 -6.34 -23.28 12.45
N GLY A 15 -7.11 -24.02 13.25
CA GLY A 15 -6.54 -25.01 14.14
C GLY A 15 -5.52 -24.39 15.11
N PHE A 16 -4.28 -24.84 15.03
CA PHE A 16 -3.18 -24.33 15.86
C PHE A 16 -2.52 -23.06 15.32
N LEU A 17 -2.76 -22.71 14.04
CA LEU A 17 -2.19 -21.52 13.41
C LEU A 17 -3.02 -20.28 13.74
N THR A 18 -2.41 -19.28 14.37
CA THR A 18 -3.01 -17.96 14.52
C THR A 18 -2.60 -17.10 13.33
N ALA A 19 -3.51 -16.88 12.39
CA ALA A 19 -3.24 -16.11 11.17
C ALA A 19 -3.39 -14.60 11.36
N VAL A 20 -4.27 -14.18 12.29
CA VAL A 20 -4.45 -12.77 12.70
C VAL A 20 -4.62 -12.78 14.22
N LYS A 21 -3.96 -11.86 14.93
CA LYS A 21 -3.94 -11.79 16.38
C LYS A 21 -4.15 -10.36 16.85
N ASP A 22 -5.24 -10.09 17.56
CA ASP A 22 -5.61 -8.83 18.22
C ASP A 22 -5.44 -7.59 17.32
N LEU A 23 -5.76 -7.73 16.03
CA LEU A 23 -5.56 -6.70 15.04
C LEU A 23 -6.60 -5.58 15.22
N SER A 24 -6.13 -4.34 15.37
CA SER A 24 -6.98 -3.15 15.48
C SER A 24 -6.43 -2.01 14.65
N PHE A 25 -7.26 -1.47 13.73
CA PHE A 25 -6.97 -0.25 12.97
C PHE A 25 -8.25 0.31 12.34
N THR A 26 -8.19 1.55 11.85
CA THR A 26 -9.32 2.25 11.24
C THR A 26 -8.96 2.77 9.86
N ILE A 27 -9.89 2.70 8.92
CA ILE A 27 -9.81 3.26 7.58
C ILE A 27 -10.77 4.42 7.46
N ASN A 28 -10.25 5.60 7.14
CA ASN A 28 -11.02 6.81 6.91
C ASN A 28 -11.22 7.06 5.42
N LYS A 29 -12.36 7.67 5.08
CA LYS A 29 -12.76 8.00 3.70
C LYS A 29 -11.75 8.89 2.99
N GLY A 30 -11.58 8.65 1.68
CA GLY A 30 -10.77 9.48 0.79
C GLY A 30 -9.26 9.22 0.86
N ASN A 31 -8.82 8.21 1.62
CA ASN A 31 -7.41 7.83 1.72
C ASN A 31 -7.10 6.52 0.98
N VAL A 32 -5.82 6.32 0.68
CA VAL A 32 -5.30 5.07 0.16
C VAL A 32 -4.49 4.37 1.25
N TYR A 33 -4.98 3.22 1.68
CA TYR A 33 -4.34 2.40 2.72
C TYR A 33 -3.63 1.20 2.12
N GLY A 34 -2.39 0.97 2.54
CA GLY A 34 -1.63 -0.24 2.25
C GLY A 34 -1.57 -1.18 3.45
N ILE A 35 -2.00 -2.44 3.31
CA ILE A 35 -1.67 -3.49 4.29
C ILE A 35 -0.41 -4.18 3.81
N LEU A 36 0.67 -4.02 4.55
CA LEU A 36 2.00 -4.51 4.23
C LEU A 36 2.40 -5.69 5.10
N GLY A 37 3.23 -6.54 4.57
CA GLY A 37 3.84 -7.63 5.31
C GLY A 37 4.25 -8.79 4.41
N PRO A 38 5.14 -9.67 4.88
CA PRO A 38 5.56 -10.85 4.14
C PRO A 38 4.39 -11.82 3.89
N ASN A 39 4.62 -12.81 3.04
CA ASN A 39 3.64 -13.88 2.85
C ASN A 39 3.36 -14.59 4.18
N GLY A 40 2.08 -14.85 4.46
CA GLY A 40 1.65 -15.44 5.73
C GLY A 40 1.51 -14.45 6.90
N SER A 41 1.68 -13.14 6.69
CA SER A 41 1.52 -12.14 7.76
C SER A 41 0.07 -11.86 8.16
N GLY A 42 -0.92 -12.39 7.44
CA GLY A 42 -2.36 -12.22 7.75
C GLY A 42 -3.11 -11.25 6.85
N LYS A 43 -2.49 -10.64 5.82
CA LYS A 43 -3.11 -9.65 4.91
C LYS A 43 -4.40 -10.17 4.27
N SER A 44 -4.30 -11.19 3.42
CA SER A 44 -5.47 -11.78 2.71
C SER A 44 -6.50 -12.38 3.67
N THR A 45 -6.06 -12.91 4.82
CA THR A 45 -6.97 -13.39 5.87
C THR A 45 -7.80 -12.24 6.45
N THR A 46 -7.16 -11.10 6.74
CA THR A 46 -7.85 -9.89 7.22
C THR A 46 -8.86 -9.40 6.20
N LEU A 47 -8.46 -9.28 4.92
CA LEU A 47 -9.36 -8.89 3.84
C LEU A 47 -10.54 -9.89 3.70
N GLY A 48 -10.27 -11.20 3.76
CA GLY A 48 -11.30 -12.22 3.70
C GLY A 48 -12.32 -12.13 4.84
N ILE A 49 -11.89 -11.73 6.04
CA ILE A 49 -12.80 -11.56 7.19
C ILE A 49 -13.70 -10.33 6.98
N VAL A 50 -13.15 -9.18 6.65
CA VAL A 50 -13.96 -7.95 6.49
C VAL A 50 -14.91 -8.04 5.29
N LEU A 51 -14.59 -8.86 4.30
CA LEU A 51 -15.45 -9.18 3.15
C LEU A 51 -16.42 -10.35 3.42
N ASN A 52 -16.47 -10.83 4.65
CA ASN A 52 -17.36 -11.93 5.08
C ASN A 52 -17.18 -13.26 4.32
N VAL A 53 -15.98 -13.49 3.77
CA VAL A 53 -15.58 -14.75 3.11
C VAL A 53 -14.97 -15.73 4.13
N VAL A 54 -14.29 -15.17 5.15
CA VAL A 54 -13.65 -15.93 6.23
C VAL A 54 -14.29 -15.55 7.57
N ASN A 55 -14.74 -16.51 8.35
CA ASN A 55 -15.26 -16.27 9.69
C ASN A 55 -14.13 -15.89 10.66
N LYS A 56 -14.30 -14.81 11.41
CA LYS A 56 -13.41 -14.45 12.53
C LYS A 56 -13.47 -15.49 13.67
N THR A 57 -12.44 -15.56 14.50
CA THR A 57 -12.45 -16.36 15.74
C THR A 57 -12.94 -15.51 16.93
N SER A 58 -12.44 -14.27 17.04
CA SER A 58 -12.85 -13.28 18.05
C SER A 58 -12.58 -11.87 17.56
N GLY A 59 -12.95 -10.87 18.35
CA GLY A 59 -12.90 -9.47 17.96
C GLY A 59 -14.07 -9.07 17.06
N ASP A 60 -14.05 -7.83 16.59
CA ASP A 60 -15.12 -7.27 15.75
C ASP A 60 -14.60 -6.35 14.66
N PHE A 61 -15.44 -6.10 13.66
CA PHE A 61 -15.25 -5.06 12.69
C PHE A 61 -16.58 -4.42 12.31
N HIS A 62 -16.54 -3.15 11.93
CA HIS A 62 -17.71 -2.38 11.58
C HIS A 62 -17.46 -1.56 10.32
N TRP A 63 -18.41 -1.60 9.40
CA TRP A 63 -18.43 -0.78 8.19
C TRP A 63 -19.24 0.50 8.44
N PHE A 64 -18.80 1.63 7.87
CA PHE A 64 -19.54 2.90 7.80
C PHE A 64 -20.10 3.32 9.18
N ASP A 65 -19.21 3.53 10.16
CA ASP A 65 -19.53 3.94 11.55
C ASP A 65 -20.44 2.97 12.32
N GLY A 66 -20.56 1.73 11.83
CA GLY A 66 -21.29 0.65 12.52
C GLY A 66 -22.82 0.70 12.37
N ASN A 67 -23.36 1.66 11.63
CA ASN A 67 -24.80 1.83 11.44
C ASN A 67 -25.39 0.94 10.33
N THR A 68 -24.54 0.22 9.61
CA THR A 68 -24.93 -0.59 8.44
C THR A 68 -24.61 -2.05 8.68
N SER A 69 -25.54 -2.96 8.34
CA SER A 69 -25.25 -4.39 8.36
C SER A 69 -24.09 -4.71 7.42
N THR A 70 -23.27 -5.74 7.72
CA THR A 70 -22.17 -6.18 6.84
C THR A 70 -22.69 -6.48 5.43
N HIS A 71 -23.86 -7.11 5.31
CA HIS A 71 -24.47 -7.42 4.00
C HIS A 71 -24.73 -6.16 3.15
N ASP A 72 -25.32 -5.13 3.76
CA ASP A 72 -25.63 -3.89 3.05
C ASP A 72 -24.40 -3.03 2.81
N ALA A 73 -23.45 -3.07 3.73
CA ALA A 73 -22.16 -2.42 3.57
C ALA A 73 -21.40 -2.98 2.36
N LEU A 74 -21.38 -4.31 2.17
CA LEU A 74 -20.69 -4.94 1.05
C LEU A 74 -21.27 -4.57 -0.32
N LYS A 75 -22.49 -4.07 -0.41
CA LYS A 75 -23.04 -3.49 -1.66
C LYS A 75 -22.32 -2.19 -2.07
N LYS A 76 -21.67 -1.51 -1.12
CA LYS A 76 -20.87 -0.29 -1.33
C LYS A 76 -19.37 -0.57 -1.41
N VAL A 77 -18.95 -1.83 -1.40
CA VAL A 77 -17.57 -2.28 -1.47
C VAL A 77 -17.30 -2.89 -2.84
N GLY A 78 -16.24 -2.44 -3.49
CA GLY A 78 -15.65 -3.13 -4.63
C GLY A 78 -14.47 -3.96 -4.13
N ALA A 79 -14.35 -5.24 -4.51
CA ALA A 79 -13.24 -6.06 -4.05
C ALA A 79 -12.71 -6.98 -5.14
N ILE A 80 -11.39 -7.15 -5.13
CA ILE A 80 -10.67 -8.19 -5.88
C ILE A 80 -9.78 -8.91 -4.87
N ILE A 81 -10.05 -10.21 -4.68
CA ILE A 81 -9.21 -11.09 -3.86
C ILE A 81 -8.57 -12.11 -4.78
N GLU A 82 -7.25 -12.29 -4.62
CA GLU A 82 -6.45 -13.21 -5.41
C GLU A 82 -6.46 -12.88 -6.92
N ARG A 83 -6.92 -13.82 -7.75
CA ARG A 83 -6.85 -13.70 -9.22
C ARG A 83 -8.19 -13.31 -9.83
N PRO A 84 -8.16 -12.52 -10.94
CA PRO A 84 -9.35 -12.26 -11.72
C PRO A 84 -9.99 -13.56 -12.20
N ASN A 85 -11.23 -13.81 -11.78
CA ASN A 85 -11.95 -15.04 -12.13
C ASN A 85 -13.14 -14.71 -13.05
N PHE A 86 -12.91 -14.82 -14.35
CA PHE A 86 -13.91 -14.57 -15.39
C PHE A 86 -14.04 -15.79 -16.31
N TYR A 87 -15.14 -15.84 -17.04
CA TYR A 87 -15.38 -16.90 -18.03
C TYR A 87 -14.46 -16.71 -19.24
N PRO A 88 -13.54 -17.66 -19.54
CA PRO A 88 -12.49 -17.47 -20.55
C PRO A 88 -13.02 -17.23 -21.96
N TYR A 89 -14.14 -17.87 -22.29
CA TYR A 89 -14.73 -17.83 -23.63
C TYR A 89 -15.69 -16.65 -23.85
N MET A 90 -16.07 -15.96 -22.78
CA MET A 90 -16.86 -14.73 -22.84
C MET A 90 -15.98 -13.54 -23.18
N THR A 91 -16.58 -12.53 -23.83
CA THR A 91 -15.91 -11.25 -24.05
C THR A 91 -15.80 -10.45 -22.75
N ALA A 92 -14.98 -9.39 -22.75
CA ALA A 92 -14.91 -8.49 -21.59
C ALA A 92 -16.30 -7.92 -21.26
N TYR A 93 -17.02 -7.44 -22.26
CA TYR A 93 -18.39 -6.93 -22.09
C TYR A 93 -19.35 -7.97 -21.52
N GLN A 94 -19.33 -9.21 -22.04
CA GLN A 94 -20.21 -10.29 -21.55
C GLN A 94 -19.92 -10.66 -20.09
N ASN A 95 -18.66 -10.71 -19.68
CA ASN A 95 -18.27 -10.95 -18.31
C ASN A 95 -18.79 -9.82 -17.39
N LEU A 96 -18.58 -8.55 -17.75
CA LEU A 96 -19.06 -7.42 -16.95
C LEU A 96 -20.61 -7.37 -16.93
N LYS A 97 -21.28 -7.73 -18.03
CA LYS A 97 -22.75 -7.83 -18.09
C LYS A 97 -23.29 -8.84 -17.07
N LEU A 98 -22.60 -9.97 -16.89
CA LEU A 98 -22.96 -10.94 -15.86
C LEU A 98 -22.83 -10.34 -14.47
N VAL A 99 -21.71 -9.63 -14.19
CA VAL A 99 -21.49 -8.95 -12.91
C VAL A 99 -22.54 -7.86 -12.66
N CYS A 100 -22.92 -7.09 -13.68
CA CYS A 100 -24.00 -6.11 -13.58
C CYS A 100 -25.32 -6.75 -13.15
N LYS A 101 -25.66 -7.93 -13.71
CA LYS A 101 -26.87 -8.67 -13.30
C LYS A 101 -26.81 -9.11 -11.84
N ILE A 102 -25.65 -9.60 -11.38
CA ILE A 102 -25.45 -10.05 -9.99
C ILE A 102 -25.56 -8.87 -9.02
N LYS A 103 -24.92 -7.74 -9.38
CA LYS A 103 -24.90 -6.53 -8.53
C LYS A 103 -26.18 -5.67 -8.64
N GLY A 104 -27.07 -5.94 -9.61
CA GLY A 104 -28.26 -5.13 -9.86
C GLY A 104 -27.96 -3.73 -10.42
N VAL A 105 -26.86 -3.57 -11.17
CA VAL A 105 -26.46 -2.27 -11.75
C VAL A 105 -26.73 -2.20 -13.25
N PRO A 106 -26.98 -0.99 -13.81
CA PRO A 106 -27.28 -0.81 -15.23
C PRO A 106 -26.11 -1.21 -16.14
N PHE A 107 -26.41 -1.79 -17.30
CA PHE A 107 -25.39 -2.16 -18.28
C PHE A 107 -24.67 -0.95 -18.90
N SER A 108 -25.26 0.25 -18.85
CA SER A 108 -24.62 1.50 -19.29
C SER A 108 -23.31 1.81 -18.54
N LYS A 109 -23.13 1.27 -17.34
CA LYS A 109 -21.89 1.40 -16.56
C LYS A 109 -20.71 0.63 -17.16
N ILE A 110 -20.96 -0.37 -18.02
CA ILE A 110 -19.91 -1.25 -18.57
C ILE A 110 -18.92 -0.46 -19.42
N ASP A 111 -19.42 0.29 -20.41
CA ASP A 111 -18.55 1.04 -21.33
C ASP A 111 -17.78 2.13 -20.57
N GLU A 112 -18.41 2.83 -19.60
CA GLU A 112 -17.76 3.79 -18.71
C GLU A 112 -16.57 3.16 -17.93
N LYS A 113 -16.80 1.99 -17.32
CA LYS A 113 -15.73 1.34 -16.55
C LYS A 113 -14.65 0.70 -17.42
N LEU A 114 -15.01 0.22 -18.63
CA LEU A 114 -14.03 -0.26 -19.62
C LEU A 114 -13.16 0.89 -20.15
N GLU A 115 -13.73 2.08 -20.35
CA GLU A 115 -12.97 3.26 -20.74
C GLU A 115 -12.00 3.70 -19.65
N LEU A 116 -12.46 3.77 -18.37
CA LEU A 116 -11.63 4.11 -17.21
C LEU A 116 -10.39 3.21 -17.13
N VAL A 117 -10.55 1.91 -17.38
CA VAL A 117 -9.44 0.94 -17.31
C VAL A 117 -8.71 0.76 -18.65
N LYS A 118 -9.01 1.56 -19.67
CA LYS A 118 -8.41 1.52 -21.02
C LYS A 118 -8.56 0.14 -21.68
N LEU A 119 -9.78 -0.41 -21.67
CA LEU A 119 -10.14 -1.67 -22.31
C LEU A 119 -11.39 -1.57 -23.19
N LEU A 120 -11.90 -0.36 -23.46
CA LEU A 120 -13.11 -0.18 -24.24
C LEU A 120 -12.97 -0.71 -25.68
N ASP A 121 -11.82 -0.49 -26.30
CA ASP A 121 -11.44 -1.01 -27.63
C ASP A 121 -11.35 -2.54 -27.69
N ARG A 122 -11.25 -3.18 -26.55
CA ARG A 122 -11.14 -4.64 -26.39
C ARG A 122 -12.40 -5.28 -25.80
N LYS A 123 -13.51 -4.53 -25.70
CA LYS A 123 -14.75 -5.01 -25.06
C LYS A 123 -15.31 -6.29 -25.65
N ASP A 124 -15.15 -6.49 -26.96
CA ASP A 124 -15.63 -7.65 -27.69
C ASP A 124 -14.58 -8.78 -27.84
N SER A 125 -13.38 -8.58 -27.27
CA SER A 125 -12.33 -9.61 -27.23
C SER A 125 -12.60 -10.61 -26.10
N LYS A 126 -12.33 -11.90 -26.34
CA LYS A 126 -12.51 -12.96 -25.35
C LYS A 126 -11.49 -12.82 -24.22
N PHE A 127 -11.91 -13.02 -22.97
CA PHE A 127 -11.06 -12.90 -21.79
C PHE A 127 -9.80 -13.77 -21.83
N GLN A 128 -9.89 -14.98 -22.40
CA GLN A 128 -8.72 -15.86 -22.56
C GLN A 128 -7.57 -15.24 -23.37
N THR A 129 -7.85 -14.27 -24.25
CA THR A 129 -6.85 -13.59 -25.09
C THR A 129 -6.18 -12.40 -24.39
N PHE A 130 -6.61 -12.08 -23.16
CA PHE A 130 -6.07 -10.95 -22.42
C PHE A 130 -4.72 -11.28 -21.77
N SER A 131 -3.79 -10.32 -21.81
CA SER A 131 -2.58 -10.36 -21.00
C SER A 131 -2.95 -10.30 -19.51
N LEU A 132 -2.01 -10.64 -18.63
CA LEU A 132 -2.26 -10.58 -17.18
C LEU A 132 -2.66 -9.17 -16.72
N GLY A 133 -1.99 -8.14 -17.23
CA GLY A 133 -2.32 -6.74 -16.93
C GLY A 133 -3.70 -6.32 -17.45
N MET A 134 -4.12 -6.81 -18.62
CA MET A 134 -5.50 -6.60 -19.13
C MET A 134 -6.53 -7.31 -18.25
N LYS A 135 -6.25 -8.53 -17.81
CA LYS A 135 -7.11 -9.29 -16.88
C LYS A 135 -7.28 -8.56 -15.55
N GLN A 136 -6.19 -8.02 -15.01
CA GLN A 136 -6.22 -7.25 -13.76
C GLN A 136 -7.03 -5.96 -13.91
N ARG A 137 -6.85 -5.23 -15.03
CA ARG A 137 -7.64 -4.02 -15.30
C ARG A 137 -9.13 -4.32 -15.46
N LEU A 138 -9.49 -5.44 -16.12
CA LEU A 138 -10.89 -5.86 -16.22
C LEU A 138 -11.49 -6.20 -14.85
N ALA A 139 -10.71 -6.82 -13.95
CA ALA A 139 -11.15 -7.09 -12.58
C ALA A 139 -11.42 -5.80 -11.82
N ILE A 140 -10.55 -4.79 -11.95
CA ILE A 140 -10.78 -3.47 -11.37
C ILE A 140 -12.06 -2.84 -11.93
N ALA A 141 -12.28 -2.89 -13.25
CA ALA A 141 -13.52 -2.42 -13.86
C ALA A 141 -14.76 -3.12 -13.25
N SER A 142 -14.70 -4.44 -13.07
CA SER A 142 -15.76 -5.23 -12.45
C SER A 142 -16.05 -4.83 -11.00
N ALA A 143 -15.00 -4.54 -10.22
CA ALA A 143 -15.14 -4.09 -8.84
C ALA A 143 -15.78 -2.69 -8.76
N LEU A 144 -15.56 -1.85 -9.76
CA LEU A 144 -16.06 -0.47 -9.84
C LEU A 144 -17.48 -0.31 -10.41
N LEU A 145 -18.13 -1.37 -10.92
CA LEU A 145 -19.42 -1.28 -11.59
C LEU A 145 -20.54 -0.65 -10.74
N ASN A 146 -20.51 -0.81 -9.44
CA ASN A 146 -21.49 -0.28 -8.48
C ASN A 146 -21.05 1.06 -7.84
N ASP A 147 -20.04 1.74 -8.39
CA ASP A 147 -19.48 2.99 -7.86
C ASP A 147 -19.21 2.89 -6.34
N PRO A 148 -18.33 1.98 -5.90
CA PRO A 148 -18.15 1.69 -4.49
C PRO A 148 -17.50 2.86 -3.73
N GLU A 149 -17.84 3.00 -2.43
CA GLU A 149 -17.20 3.97 -1.53
C GLU A 149 -15.77 3.54 -1.16
N ILE A 150 -15.49 2.24 -1.20
CA ILE A 150 -14.16 1.67 -1.00
C ILE A 150 -13.86 0.55 -1.99
N LEU A 151 -12.64 0.55 -2.53
CA LEU A 151 -12.10 -0.49 -3.40
C LEU A 151 -11.02 -1.27 -2.65
N ILE A 152 -11.19 -2.59 -2.53
CA ILE A 152 -10.23 -3.50 -1.88
C ILE A 152 -9.51 -4.31 -2.95
N LEU A 153 -8.18 -4.30 -2.90
CA LEU A 153 -7.30 -4.96 -3.86
C LEU A 153 -6.29 -5.85 -3.12
N ASP A 154 -6.33 -7.15 -3.36
CA ASP A 154 -5.32 -8.08 -2.82
C ASP A 154 -4.26 -8.36 -3.89
N GLU A 155 -3.01 -7.94 -3.63
CA GLU A 155 -1.84 -8.10 -4.50
C GLU A 155 -2.09 -7.69 -5.97
N PRO A 156 -2.58 -6.46 -6.25
CA PRO A 156 -3.07 -6.07 -7.58
C PRO A 156 -1.98 -6.02 -8.67
N THR A 157 -0.72 -5.97 -8.28
CA THR A 157 0.43 -5.88 -9.20
C THR A 157 1.22 -7.19 -9.31
N ASN A 158 0.80 -8.24 -8.58
CA ASN A 158 1.55 -9.49 -8.52
C ASN A 158 1.63 -10.18 -9.88
N GLY A 159 2.87 -10.52 -10.31
CA GLY A 159 3.16 -11.21 -11.57
C GLY A 159 3.09 -10.33 -12.81
N LEU A 160 2.89 -9.02 -12.68
CA LEU A 160 2.95 -8.08 -13.78
C LEU A 160 4.39 -7.69 -14.12
N ASP A 161 4.61 -7.34 -15.38
CA ASP A 161 5.83 -6.69 -15.83
C ASP A 161 5.89 -5.22 -15.33
N PRO A 162 7.05 -4.55 -15.37
CA PRO A 162 7.19 -3.18 -14.88
C PRO A 162 6.20 -2.19 -15.51
N GLN A 163 5.85 -2.38 -16.80
CA GLN A 163 4.88 -1.55 -17.48
C GLN A 163 3.46 -1.78 -16.94
N GLY A 164 3.09 -3.04 -16.70
CA GLY A 164 1.81 -3.42 -16.09
C GLY A 164 1.67 -2.88 -14.68
N ILE A 165 2.72 -2.97 -13.87
CA ILE A 165 2.78 -2.39 -12.51
C ILE A 165 2.50 -0.88 -12.58
N HIS A 166 3.21 -0.16 -13.46
CA HIS A 166 3.01 1.29 -13.64
C HIS A 166 1.57 1.63 -14.06
N GLN A 167 0.96 0.84 -14.97
CA GLN A 167 -0.42 1.05 -15.41
C GLN A 167 -1.43 0.85 -14.27
N ILE A 168 -1.28 -0.22 -13.47
CA ILE A 168 -2.16 -0.47 -12.32
C ILE A 168 -1.99 0.63 -11.26
N ARG A 169 -0.77 1.05 -10.96
CA ARG A 169 -0.49 2.16 -10.05
C ARG A 169 -1.19 3.45 -10.49
N SER A 170 -1.01 3.86 -11.75
CA SER A 170 -1.66 5.06 -12.28
C SER A 170 -3.19 4.97 -12.24
N LEU A 171 -3.74 3.77 -12.47
CA LEU A 171 -5.17 3.53 -12.36
C LEU A 171 -5.67 3.66 -10.92
N ILE A 172 -4.95 3.12 -9.94
CA ILE A 172 -5.28 3.25 -8.51
C ILE A 172 -5.27 4.73 -8.10
N GLN A 173 -4.24 5.47 -8.50
CA GLN A 173 -4.14 6.91 -8.23
C GLN A 173 -5.30 7.70 -8.84
N LEU A 174 -5.69 7.37 -10.08
CA LEU A 174 -6.83 7.99 -10.75
C LEU A 174 -8.14 7.70 -10.01
N ILE A 175 -8.40 6.46 -9.60
CA ILE A 175 -9.60 6.08 -8.84
C ILE A 175 -9.63 6.80 -7.48
N ALA A 176 -8.50 6.88 -6.78
CA ALA A 176 -8.39 7.59 -5.52
C ALA A 176 -8.66 9.10 -5.67
N SER A 177 -8.15 9.73 -6.74
CA SER A 177 -8.38 11.15 -7.03
C SER A 177 -9.85 11.49 -7.31
N GLN A 178 -10.66 10.50 -7.69
CA GLN A 178 -12.10 10.60 -7.85
C GLN A 178 -12.88 10.45 -6.52
N GLY A 179 -12.18 10.28 -5.40
CA GLY A 179 -12.77 10.23 -4.06
C GLY A 179 -13.06 8.82 -3.53
N THR A 180 -12.77 7.77 -4.29
CA THR A 180 -12.90 6.38 -3.81
C THR A 180 -11.80 6.07 -2.79
N THR A 181 -12.18 5.59 -1.61
CA THR A 181 -11.23 5.06 -0.62
C THR A 181 -10.62 3.77 -1.15
N ILE A 182 -9.33 3.55 -0.95
CA ILE A 182 -8.69 2.32 -1.41
C ILE A 182 -8.00 1.61 -0.25
N LEU A 183 -8.16 0.29 -0.19
CA LEU A 183 -7.42 -0.60 0.67
C LEU A 183 -6.72 -1.63 -0.19
N LEU A 184 -5.41 -1.58 -0.26
CA LEU A 184 -4.62 -2.57 -0.98
C LEU A 184 -3.75 -3.38 -0.05
N ALA A 185 -3.68 -4.68 -0.25
CA ALA A 185 -2.67 -5.54 0.36
C ALA A 185 -1.54 -5.76 -0.63
N SER A 186 -0.30 -5.60 -0.17
CA SER A 186 0.89 -5.83 -0.99
C SER A 186 2.10 -6.25 -0.16
N HIS A 187 3.04 -6.92 -0.80
CA HIS A 187 4.37 -7.18 -0.28
C HIS A 187 5.43 -6.31 -0.97
N LEU A 188 5.06 -5.51 -1.98
CA LEU A 188 5.94 -4.62 -2.73
C LEU A 188 5.91 -3.22 -2.11
N LEU A 189 6.87 -2.95 -1.22
CA LEU A 189 6.95 -1.73 -0.42
C LEU A 189 7.10 -0.47 -1.26
N ASP A 190 7.95 -0.51 -2.29
CA ASP A 190 8.16 0.59 -3.24
C ASP A 190 6.88 1.02 -3.98
N GLU A 191 6.01 0.05 -4.31
CA GLU A 191 4.73 0.36 -4.95
C GLU A 191 3.74 1.00 -3.98
N VAL A 192 3.73 0.55 -2.73
CA VAL A 192 2.87 1.11 -1.68
C VAL A 192 3.30 2.53 -1.33
N GLU A 193 4.60 2.79 -1.20
CA GLU A 193 5.14 4.13 -0.96
C GLU A 193 4.68 5.16 -1.99
N LYS A 194 4.57 4.74 -3.27
CA LYS A 194 4.17 5.62 -4.38
C LYS A 194 2.66 5.88 -4.47
N VAL A 195 1.83 5.07 -3.81
CA VAL A 195 0.38 5.10 -3.98
C VAL A 195 -0.37 5.41 -2.69
N CYS A 196 0.11 4.88 -1.56
CA CYS A 196 -0.62 4.94 -0.30
C CYS A 196 -0.35 6.21 0.47
N THR A 197 -1.39 6.72 1.13
CA THR A 197 -1.29 7.80 2.13
C THR A 197 -1.04 7.25 3.53
N HIS A 198 -1.53 6.03 3.80
CA HIS A 198 -1.43 5.36 5.09
C HIS A 198 -1.00 3.91 4.90
N VAL A 199 -0.35 3.35 5.91
CA VAL A 199 0.04 1.93 5.93
C VAL A 199 -0.30 1.27 7.25
N VAL A 200 -0.59 -0.03 7.15
CA VAL A 200 -0.72 -0.97 8.28
C VAL A 200 0.29 -2.09 8.03
N ILE A 201 1.28 -2.24 8.90
CA ILE A 201 2.31 -3.27 8.77
C ILE A 201 1.96 -4.46 9.63
N LEU A 202 1.93 -5.63 9.00
CA LEU A 202 1.62 -6.91 9.66
C LEU A 202 2.82 -7.85 9.62
N ARG A 203 3.09 -8.52 10.75
CA ARG A 203 4.06 -9.62 10.87
C ARG A 203 3.46 -10.71 11.75
N LYS A 204 3.44 -11.96 11.28
CA LYS A 204 2.94 -13.12 12.04
C LYS A 204 1.55 -12.92 12.64
N GLY A 205 0.68 -12.22 11.90
CA GLY A 205 -0.69 -11.92 12.32
C GLY A 205 -0.85 -10.71 13.25
N GLU A 206 0.22 -10.08 13.69
CA GLU A 206 0.21 -8.92 14.58
C GLU A 206 0.50 -7.62 13.82
N LYS A 207 -0.04 -6.50 14.32
CA LYS A 207 0.22 -5.17 13.79
C LYS A 207 1.48 -4.60 14.41
N LEU A 208 2.47 -4.26 13.57
CA LEU A 208 3.69 -3.57 14.00
C LEU A 208 3.54 -2.05 13.92
N TYR A 209 2.85 -1.55 12.88
CA TYR A 209 2.64 -0.12 12.67
C TYR A 209 1.27 0.14 12.03
N SER A 210 0.70 1.31 12.29
CA SER A 210 -0.48 1.83 11.58
C SER A 210 -0.46 3.35 11.64
N GLY A 211 -0.38 4.02 10.50
CA GLY A 211 -0.32 5.48 10.42
C GLY A 211 -0.02 5.99 9.00
N PRO A 212 0.17 7.32 8.85
CA PRO A 212 0.58 7.92 7.60
C PRO A 212 1.92 7.37 7.10
N VAL A 213 2.06 7.24 5.77
CA VAL A 213 3.32 6.82 5.13
C VAL A 213 4.43 7.83 5.45
N ASP A 214 4.12 9.13 5.36
CA ASP A 214 5.11 10.18 5.61
C ASP A 214 5.65 10.18 7.04
N GLU A 215 4.84 9.80 8.03
CA GLU A 215 5.28 9.66 9.43
C GLU A 215 6.17 8.42 9.63
N MET A 216 5.92 7.36 8.87
CA MET A 216 6.73 6.15 8.93
C MET A 216 8.09 6.32 8.24
N ILE A 217 8.12 6.94 7.08
CA ILE A 217 9.37 7.24 6.32
C ILE A 217 10.25 8.25 7.07
N SER A 218 9.91 8.53 8.30
CA SER A 218 10.40 9.55 9.18
C SER A 218 11.26 10.63 8.58
N SER A 219 10.73 11.72 8.76
CA SER A 219 11.37 12.83 9.32
C SER A 219 12.37 13.51 8.40
N HIS A 220 13.57 13.38 8.57
CA HIS A 220 14.53 14.34 8.02
C HIS A 220 15.48 13.68 7.02
N GLY A 221 15.38 12.35 6.88
CA GLY A 221 16.25 11.54 6.03
C GLY A 221 17.64 11.35 6.64
N PHE A 222 18.58 10.92 5.84
CA PHE A 222 19.97 10.75 6.23
C PHE A 222 20.91 11.34 5.17
N LEU A 223 22.16 11.53 5.59
CA LEU A 223 23.23 12.01 4.75
C LEU A 223 24.26 10.90 4.53
N GLU A 224 24.65 10.71 3.29
CA GLU A 224 25.83 9.92 2.91
C GLU A 224 26.98 10.90 2.72
N LEU A 225 28.04 10.72 3.54
CA LEU A 225 29.18 11.65 3.61
C LEU A 225 30.49 10.88 3.47
N LYS A 226 31.45 11.49 2.72
CA LYS A 226 32.87 11.10 2.76
C LYS A 226 33.73 12.36 2.89
N ALA A 227 34.84 12.23 3.61
CA ALA A 227 35.91 13.22 3.66
C ALA A 227 37.27 12.49 3.61
N GLU A 228 38.34 13.22 3.32
CA GLU A 228 39.68 12.65 3.37
C GLU A 228 40.03 12.14 4.77
N ASP A 229 39.66 12.90 5.81
CA ASP A 229 39.78 12.49 7.21
C ASP A 229 38.42 12.05 7.76
N THR A 230 38.17 10.74 7.63
CA THR A 230 36.92 10.11 8.11
C THR A 230 36.77 10.20 9.63
N ASN A 231 37.89 10.15 10.38
CA ASN A 231 37.84 10.20 11.85
C ASN A 231 37.44 11.59 12.35
N ASN A 232 37.97 12.65 11.75
CA ASN A 232 37.61 14.02 12.06
C ASN A 232 36.14 14.29 11.71
N LEU A 233 35.67 13.83 10.55
CA LEU A 233 34.27 13.93 10.16
C LEU A 233 33.35 13.21 11.17
N MET A 234 33.69 11.98 11.56
CA MET A 234 32.91 11.21 12.51
C MET A 234 32.82 11.88 13.88
N ALA A 235 33.96 12.32 14.44
CA ALA A 235 33.99 13.02 15.70
C ALA A 235 33.18 14.31 15.71
N PHE A 236 33.20 15.04 14.58
CA PHE A 236 32.37 16.23 14.41
C PHE A 236 30.87 15.90 14.40
N LEU A 237 30.45 14.91 13.61
CA LEU A 237 29.04 14.52 13.53
C LEU A 237 28.51 14.03 14.89
N GLU A 238 29.27 13.21 15.64
CA GLU A 238 28.91 12.74 16.97
C GLU A 238 28.80 13.88 18.02
N SER A 239 29.54 14.97 17.81
CA SER A 239 29.48 16.15 18.69
C SER A 239 28.20 16.98 18.54
N LYS A 240 27.42 16.76 17.49
CA LYS A 240 26.24 17.56 17.15
C LYS A 240 24.95 16.79 17.37
N LYS A 241 24.06 17.32 18.19
CA LYS A 241 22.74 16.71 18.50
C LYS A 241 21.79 16.59 17.30
N MET A 242 22.04 17.33 16.21
CA MET A 242 21.24 17.29 14.99
C MET A 242 21.43 16.01 14.15
N PHE A 243 22.51 15.27 14.44
CA PHE A 243 22.76 13.96 13.85
C PHE A 243 22.47 12.88 14.89
N GLY A 244 21.52 12.02 14.57
CA GLY A 244 21.16 10.88 15.43
C GLY A 244 22.09 9.70 15.23
N LYS A 245 21.56 8.58 14.79
CA LYS A 245 22.36 7.37 14.53
C LYS A 245 23.38 7.59 13.41
N ILE A 246 24.63 7.20 13.64
CA ILE A 246 25.70 7.24 12.65
C ILE A 246 26.16 5.81 12.37
N LYS A 247 26.33 5.47 11.10
CA LYS A 247 26.89 4.19 10.61
C LYS A 247 28.08 4.48 9.72
N VAL A 248 29.07 3.59 9.73
CA VAL A 248 30.24 3.67 8.84
C VAL A 248 30.42 2.34 8.14
N GLU A 249 30.40 2.36 6.80
CA GLU A 249 30.61 1.19 5.97
C GLU A 249 31.52 1.58 4.79
N ASP A 250 32.63 0.91 4.63
CA ASP A 250 33.61 1.12 3.52
C ASP A 250 34.03 2.62 3.34
N GLY A 251 34.20 3.33 4.46
CA GLY A 251 34.59 4.74 4.45
C GLY A 251 33.46 5.70 4.05
N LEU A 252 32.24 5.21 3.84
CA LEU A 252 31.03 6.00 3.71
C LEU A 252 30.37 6.16 5.09
N ILE A 253 30.15 7.39 5.51
CA ILE A 253 29.41 7.69 6.73
C ILE A 253 27.95 7.96 6.37
N THR A 254 27.04 7.23 7.00
CA THR A 254 25.60 7.47 6.96
C THR A 254 25.17 8.10 8.27
N ALA A 255 24.77 9.38 8.24
CA ALA A 255 24.32 10.14 9.40
C ALA A 255 22.83 10.45 9.28
N PHE A 256 22.02 9.92 10.22
CA PHE A 256 20.58 10.18 10.28
C PHE A 256 20.33 11.57 10.86
N LEU A 257 19.35 12.27 10.33
CA LEU A 257 19.03 13.64 10.75
C LEU A 257 17.89 13.61 11.78
N ASP A 258 18.12 14.21 12.95
CA ASP A 258 17.09 14.41 13.97
C ASP A 258 16.30 15.71 13.75
N GLU A 259 16.82 16.60 12.89
CA GLU A 259 16.22 17.88 12.54
C GLU A 259 16.25 18.09 11.02
N PRO A 260 15.30 18.89 10.44
CA PRO A 260 15.28 19.16 9.01
C PRO A 260 16.48 20.01 8.59
N MET A 261 17.40 19.41 7.82
CA MET A 261 18.53 20.11 7.22
C MET A 261 18.65 19.79 5.74
N ASP A 262 19.03 20.76 4.92
CA ASP A 262 19.40 20.52 3.54
C ASP A 262 20.90 20.23 3.37
N ALA A 263 21.27 19.60 2.26
CA ALA A 263 22.67 19.26 1.98
C ALA A 263 23.57 20.51 1.90
N LYS A 264 23.03 21.65 1.44
CA LYS A 264 23.77 22.91 1.32
C LYS A 264 24.17 23.44 2.73
N SER A 265 23.23 23.43 3.66
CA SER A 265 23.47 23.88 5.05
C SER A 265 24.49 23.01 5.76
N VAL A 266 24.38 21.67 5.55
CA VAL A 266 25.34 20.71 6.10
C VAL A 266 26.73 20.90 5.50
N ASN A 267 26.84 21.04 4.18
CA ASN A 267 28.12 21.29 3.52
C ASN A 267 28.79 22.56 4.04
N LYS A 268 28.02 23.64 4.18
CA LYS A 268 28.53 24.89 4.74
C LYS A 268 29.00 24.71 6.19
N LEU A 269 28.21 24.07 7.02
CA LEU A 269 28.53 23.80 8.42
C LEU A 269 29.86 23.04 8.55
N LEU A 270 30.06 22.01 7.75
CA LEU A 270 31.29 21.19 7.78
C LEU A 270 32.49 21.98 7.25
N PHE A 271 32.31 22.72 6.16
CA PHE A 271 33.35 23.55 5.58
C PHE A 271 33.83 24.65 6.55
N ASP A 272 32.88 25.34 7.21
CA ASP A 272 33.19 26.37 8.23
C ASP A 272 33.94 25.81 9.44
N ASN A 273 33.92 24.49 9.65
CA ASN A 273 34.66 23.76 10.68
C ASN A 273 35.91 23.03 10.15
N GLY A 274 36.35 23.37 8.93
CA GLY A 274 37.60 22.86 8.35
C GLY A 274 37.47 21.43 7.78
N ILE A 275 36.24 20.92 7.60
CA ILE A 275 36.00 19.60 7.02
C ILE A 275 35.56 19.75 5.57
N VAL A 276 36.38 19.27 4.65
CA VAL A 276 36.08 19.26 3.21
C VAL A 276 35.53 17.90 2.82
N LEU A 277 34.30 17.91 2.31
CA LEU A 277 33.65 16.69 1.85
C LEU A 277 34.05 16.32 0.42
N THR A 278 34.31 15.04 0.18
CA THR A 278 34.47 14.46 -1.14
C THR A 278 33.18 13.85 -1.69
N HIS A 279 32.22 13.59 -0.78
CA HIS A 279 30.89 13.09 -1.13
C HIS A 279 29.87 13.64 -0.15
N LEU A 280 28.73 14.11 -0.66
CA LEU A 280 27.58 14.52 0.15
C LEU A 280 26.30 14.28 -0.66
N VAL A 281 25.48 13.35 -0.20
CA VAL A 281 24.15 13.11 -0.76
C VAL A 281 23.14 13.05 0.38
N LYS A 282 22.05 13.81 0.26
CA LYS A 282 20.92 13.68 1.17
C LYS A 282 19.93 12.67 0.58
N ARG A 283 19.57 11.66 1.36
CA ARG A 283 18.55 10.67 1.01
C ARG A 283 17.39 10.72 2.01
N LYS A 284 16.23 10.32 1.54
CA LYS A 284 15.11 9.96 2.40
C LYS A 284 15.22 8.47 2.69
N GLU A 285 14.88 8.05 3.91
CA GLU A 285 14.66 6.63 4.18
C GLU A 285 13.50 6.13 3.33
N SER A 286 13.63 4.94 2.78
CA SER A 286 12.55 4.28 2.06
C SER A 286 11.61 3.56 3.03
N LEU A 287 10.38 3.33 2.61
CA LEU A 287 9.45 2.48 3.34
C LEU A 287 10.03 1.07 3.58
N GLU A 288 10.87 0.59 2.65
CA GLU A 288 11.55 -0.70 2.74
C GLU A 288 12.59 -0.74 3.88
N GLU A 289 13.41 0.29 4.01
CA GLU A 289 14.41 0.38 5.10
C GLU A 289 13.74 0.42 6.47
N GLN A 290 12.67 1.21 6.61
CA GLN A 290 11.88 1.26 7.84
C GLN A 290 11.17 -0.07 8.14
N PHE A 291 10.61 -0.71 7.11
CA PHE A 291 9.98 -2.01 7.25
C PHE A 291 10.96 -3.07 7.74
N LEU A 292 12.17 -3.14 7.18
CA LEU A 292 13.22 -4.06 7.61
C LEU A 292 13.62 -3.80 9.07
N GLN A 293 13.80 -2.55 9.47
CA GLN A 293 14.10 -2.21 10.87
C GLN A 293 13.03 -2.70 11.85
N LEU A 294 11.75 -2.61 11.46
CA LEU A 294 10.62 -3.09 12.29
C LEU A 294 10.49 -4.63 12.28
N THR A 295 10.99 -5.29 11.24
CA THR A 295 10.79 -6.73 11.06
C THR A 295 12.02 -7.57 11.41
N ASP A 296 13.22 -7.02 11.52
CA ASP A 296 14.46 -7.72 11.89
C ASP A 296 14.66 -7.84 13.41
N ASN A 297 13.80 -7.20 14.20
CA ASN A 297 13.69 -7.37 15.64
C ASN A 297 12.60 -8.43 15.92
#